data_3f31735bf563ff3598b73867bf1f9779
#
_entry.id   3f31735bf563ff3598b73867bf1f9779
#
_cell.length_a   1.000
_cell.length_b   1.000
_cell.length_c   1.000
_cell.angle_alpha   90.00
_cell.angle_beta   90.00
_cell.angle_gamma   90.00
#
_symmetry.space_group_name_H-M   'P 1'
#
loop_
_entity.id
_entity.type
_entity.pdbx_description
1 polymer ?
#
loop_
_entity_poly.entity_id
_entity_poly.type
_entity_poly.pdbx_seq_one_letter_code
_entity_poly.pdbx_strand_id
1 'polypeptide(L)'
;VQLKDLWMQIPSLKKQFLKFENYKNKKMNELFSKEIIEDTDKIYVYNLASVYLKNVKGKEFSLLELPFDAQLSTVNSILVDDFNGDNLYDFIIGGNSTKIKPEYGINTANFSKMFLGTNEGFYALGSYESGLKIKGEIRDIQKLKRKERINYIFAINNSSLKFYEREN
;
A
#
# COMPACT_ATOMS: atom_id res chain seq x y z
N VAL A 1 10.25 15.97 8.72
CA VAL A 1 11.54 15.64 8.06
C VAL A 1 12.65 15.80 9.08
N GLN A 2 13.59 14.84 9.16
CA GLN A 2 14.74 14.96 10.07
C GLN A 2 15.75 15.99 9.53
N LEU A 3 16.36 16.76 10.43
CA LEU A 3 17.33 17.80 10.07
C LEU A 3 18.51 17.22 9.26
N LYS A 4 18.97 16.01 9.59
CA LYS A 4 20.04 15.32 8.88
C LYS A 4 19.66 15.00 7.42
N ASP A 5 18.45 14.55 7.18
CA ASP A 5 17.96 14.28 5.83
C ASP A 5 17.88 15.57 5.00
N LEU A 6 17.47 16.67 5.65
CA LEU A 6 17.40 17.97 5.01
C LEU A 6 18.80 18.49 4.64
N TRP A 7 19.80 18.30 5.49
CA TRP A 7 21.18 18.66 5.19
C TRP A 7 21.79 17.86 4.03
N MET A 8 21.38 16.59 3.88
CA MET A 8 21.85 15.77 2.75
C MET A 8 21.25 16.22 1.42
N GLN A 9 20.02 16.71 1.44
CA GLN A 9 19.33 17.18 0.24
C GLN A 9 19.66 18.65 -0.07
N ILE A 10 19.78 19.48 0.95
CA ILE A 10 20.01 20.92 0.84
C ILE A 10 21.16 21.35 1.77
N PRO A 11 22.43 21.14 1.33
CA PRO A 11 23.61 21.38 2.18
C PRO A 11 23.73 22.81 2.71
N SER A 12 23.18 23.81 2.01
CA SER A 12 23.19 25.21 2.45
C SER A 12 22.49 25.43 3.79
N LEU A 13 21.48 24.64 4.11
CA LEU A 13 20.77 24.71 5.38
C LEU A 13 21.63 24.30 6.58
N LYS A 14 22.71 23.53 6.37
CA LYS A 14 23.63 23.14 7.42
C LYS A 14 24.29 24.36 8.08
N LYS A 15 24.53 25.41 7.32
CA LYS A 15 25.10 26.67 7.87
C LYS A 15 24.10 27.44 8.73
N GLN A 16 22.80 27.33 8.44
CA GLN A 16 21.76 28.06 9.16
C GLN A 16 21.31 27.31 10.42
N PHE A 17 21.22 26.00 10.36
CA PHE A 17 20.70 25.14 11.43
C PHE A 17 21.74 24.11 11.87
N LEU A 18 22.74 24.57 12.67
CA LEU A 18 23.80 23.69 13.16
C LEU A 18 23.32 22.73 14.26
N LYS A 19 22.29 23.08 15.00
CA LYS A 19 21.72 22.28 16.09
C LYS A 19 20.24 22.01 15.83
N PHE A 20 19.78 20.82 16.24
CA PHE A 20 18.39 20.43 16.12
C PHE A 20 17.44 21.41 16.85
N GLU A 21 17.86 21.96 17.98
CA GLU A 21 17.07 22.93 18.72
C GLU A 21 16.69 24.17 17.90
N ASN A 22 17.57 24.62 17.01
CA ASN A 22 17.32 25.75 16.13
C ASN A 22 16.37 25.42 14.97
N TYR A 23 16.19 24.14 14.69
CA TYR A 23 15.35 23.64 13.60
C TYR A 23 13.98 23.16 14.07
N LYS A 24 13.90 22.58 15.30
CA LYS A 24 12.64 22.02 15.82
C LYS A 24 11.52 23.07 15.77
N ASN A 25 10.33 22.63 15.38
CA ASN A 25 9.12 23.47 15.29
C ASN A 25 9.17 24.58 14.22
N LYS A 26 10.21 24.63 13.39
CA LYS A 26 10.28 25.59 12.28
C LYS A 26 9.28 25.23 11.18
N LYS A 27 8.59 26.24 10.69
CA LYS A 27 7.70 26.13 9.52
C LYS A 27 8.51 26.35 8.24
N MET A 28 7.95 26.01 7.11
CA MET A 28 8.59 26.13 5.78
C MET A 28 9.06 27.56 5.49
N ASN A 29 8.26 28.56 5.83
CA ASN A 29 8.56 29.97 5.66
C ASN A 29 9.63 30.52 6.62
N GLU A 30 10.06 29.74 7.61
CA GLU A 30 11.17 30.06 8.49
C GLU A 30 12.47 29.34 8.09
N LEU A 31 12.36 28.34 7.21
CA LEU A 31 13.47 27.57 6.66
C LEU A 31 13.95 28.16 5.33
N PHE A 32 13.05 28.70 4.54
CA PHE A 32 13.30 29.22 3.18
C PHE A 32 12.73 30.64 3.05
N SER A 33 13.38 31.44 2.26
CA SER A 33 12.87 32.79 1.94
C SER A 33 11.58 32.69 1.10
N LYS A 34 10.80 33.77 1.13
CA LYS A 34 9.53 33.85 0.39
C LYS A 34 9.75 33.67 -1.11
N GLU A 35 10.82 34.24 -1.64
CA GLU A 35 11.19 34.14 -3.06
C GLU A 35 11.45 32.68 -3.46
N ILE A 36 12.19 31.92 -2.66
CA ILE A 36 12.46 30.50 -2.92
C ILE A 36 11.16 29.69 -2.91
N ILE A 37 10.26 29.96 -1.94
CA ILE A 37 8.99 29.25 -1.83
C ILE A 37 8.05 29.56 -2.99
N GLU A 38 8.05 30.79 -3.50
CA GLU A 38 7.21 31.21 -4.63
C GLU A 38 7.72 30.68 -5.96
N ASP A 39 9.04 30.63 -6.14
CA ASP A 39 9.71 30.14 -7.37
C ASP A 39 9.80 28.61 -7.45
N THR A 40 9.41 27.91 -6.39
CA THR A 40 9.48 26.43 -6.34
C THR A 40 8.16 25.81 -6.80
N ASP A 41 8.26 24.82 -7.69
CA ASP A 41 7.12 23.99 -8.08
C ASP A 41 6.54 23.24 -6.89
N LYS A 42 5.23 23.34 -6.73
CA LYS A 42 4.50 22.69 -5.63
C LYS A 42 3.75 21.50 -6.15
N ILE A 43 4.12 20.32 -5.65
CA ILE A 43 3.43 19.07 -5.94
C ILE A 43 2.52 18.74 -4.76
N TYR A 44 1.27 18.48 -5.06
CA TYR A 44 0.25 18.16 -4.04
C TYR A 44 -0.22 16.72 -4.22
N VAL A 45 -0.38 16.03 -3.09
CA VAL A 45 -1.03 14.72 -3.02
C VAL A 45 -2.40 14.92 -2.41
N TYR A 46 -3.44 14.66 -3.18
CA TYR A 46 -4.83 14.90 -2.76
C TYR A 46 -5.51 13.65 -2.19
N ASN A 47 -5.02 12.46 -2.56
CA ASN A 47 -5.54 11.21 -2.07
C ASN A 47 -4.38 10.26 -1.70
N LEU A 48 -4.40 9.73 -0.48
CA LEU A 48 -3.43 8.76 0.04
C LEU A 48 -4.06 7.36 0.22
N ALA A 49 -5.35 7.23 -0.05
CA ALA A 49 -6.03 5.96 0.08
C ALA A 49 -5.65 4.98 -1.04
N SER A 50 -5.68 3.70 -0.73
CA SER A 50 -5.71 2.64 -1.75
C SER A 50 -7.06 2.69 -2.45
N VAL A 51 -7.03 2.81 -3.78
CA VAL A 51 -8.23 3.03 -4.59
C VAL A 51 -8.31 2.05 -5.74
N TYR A 52 -9.50 1.86 -6.30
CA TYR A 52 -9.64 1.26 -7.60
C TYR A 52 -10.26 2.24 -8.60
N LEU A 53 -9.88 2.11 -9.85
CA LEU A 53 -10.38 2.92 -10.94
C LEU A 53 -11.45 2.14 -11.70
N LYS A 54 -12.70 2.52 -11.52
CA LYS A 54 -13.83 1.94 -12.25
C LYS A 54 -13.93 2.57 -13.64
N ASN A 55 -13.80 1.76 -14.68
CA ASN A 55 -14.03 2.22 -16.05
C ASN A 55 -15.53 2.50 -16.27
N VAL A 56 -15.85 3.74 -16.62
CA VAL A 56 -17.23 4.18 -16.91
C VAL A 56 -17.44 4.21 -18.42
N LYS A 57 -17.96 3.12 -18.96
CA LYS A 57 -18.34 2.98 -20.38
C LYS A 57 -17.19 3.29 -21.38
N GLY A 58 -15.94 3.06 -20.99
CA GLY A 58 -14.77 3.30 -21.85
C GLY A 58 -14.43 4.78 -22.09
N LYS A 59 -15.06 5.71 -21.38
CA LYS A 59 -14.87 7.16 -21.58
C LYS A 59 -14.07 7.82 -20.46
N GLU A 60 -14.28 7.39 -19.24
CA GLU A 60 -13.65 7.96 -18.05
C GLU A 60 -13.43 6.89 -16.97
N PHE A 61 -12.61 7.22 -15.99
CA PHE A 61 -12.41 6.40 -14.80
C PHE A 61 -12.97 7.13 -13.59
N SER A 62 -13.82 6.44 -12.83
CA SER A 62 -14.26 6.88 -11.51
C SER A 62 -13.34 6.31 -10.45
N LEU A 63 -12.80 7.18 -9.59
CA LEU A 63 -11.93 6.81 -8.48
C LEU A 63 -12.80 6.46 -7.27
N LEU A 64 -12.65 5.25 -6.76
CA LEU A 64 -13.40 4.74 -5.61
C LEU A 64 -12.42 4.19 -4.57
N GLU A 65 -12.61 4.56 -3.32
CA GLU A 65 -11.76 4.07 -2.23
C GLU A 65 -12.06 2.60 -1.93
N LEU A 66 -11.00 1.83 -1.71
CA LEU A 66 -11.13 0.46 -1.24
C LEU A 66 -11.53 0.45 0.25
N PRO A 67 -12.14 -0.65 0.73
CA PRO A 67 -12.48 -0.80 2.14
C PRO A 67 -11.30 -0.56 3.08
N PHE A 68 -11.59 -0.19 4.32
CA PHE A 68 -10.59 0.14 5.34
C PHE A 68 -9.47 -0.91 5.48
N ASP A 69 -9.81 -2.19 5.36
CA ASP A 69 -8.83 -3.29 5.42
C ASP A 69 -7.72 -3.19 4.37
N ALA A 70 -7.98 -2.57 3.21
CA ALA A 70 -6.98 -2.32 2.17
C ALA A 70 -6.08 -1.11 2.48
N GLN A 71 -6.40 -0.31 3.50
CA GLN A 71 -5.64 0.88 3.90
C GLN A 71 -4.61 0.59 5.01
N LEU A 72 -4.66 -0.60 5.61
CA LEU A 72 -3.89 -0.93 6.83
C LEU A 72 -2.40 -1.11 6.61
N SER A 73 -1.96 -1.39 5.38
CA SER A 73 -0.56 -1.67 5.07
C SER A 73 -0.24 -1.43 3.60
N THR A 74 1.05 -1.33 3.28
CA THR A 74 1.49 -1.32 1.89
C THR A 74 1.00 -2.55 1.15
N VAL A 75 0.53 -2.37 -0.08
CA VAL A 75 0.15 -3.45 -1.00
C VAL A 75 1.29 -3.65 -2.00
N ASN A 76 1.86 -4.86 -2.03
CA ASN A 76 2.94 -5.23 -2.94
C ASN A 76 2.44 -6.10 -4.10
N SER A 77 1.38 -6.87 -3.89
CA SER A 77 0.82 -7.76 -4.89
C SER A 77 -0.71 -7.84 -4.79
N ILE A 78 -1.35 -8.00 -5.92
CA ILE A 78 -2.80 -8.15 -6.05
C ILE A 78 -3.04 -9.35 -6.98
N LEU A 79 -3.87 -10.28 -6.55
CA LEU A 79 -4.37 -11.36 -7.40
C LEU A 79 -5.87 -11.18 -7.59
N VAL A 80 -6.31 -11.14 -8.84
CA VAL A 80 -7.73 -11.02 -9.21
C VAL A 80 -8.24 -12.36 -9.74
N ASP A 81 -9.35 -12.80 -9.21
CA ASP A 81 -10.08 -14.01 -9.66
C ASP A 81 -11.55 -13.90 -9.24
N ASP A 82 -12.38 -14.83 -9.65
CA ASP A 82 -13.71 -15.06 -9.09
C ASP A 82 -13.57 -16.17 -8.04
N PHE A 83 -13.48 -15.80 -6.75
CA PHE A 83 -13.22 -16.77 -5.68
C PHE A 83 -14.49 -17.49 -5.20
N ASN A 84 -15.65 -16.85 -5.32
CA ASN A 84 -16.94 -17.39 -4.84
C ASN A 84 -17.82 -17.98 -5.95
N GLY A 85 -17.49 -17.76 -7.23
CA GLY A 85 -18.22 -18.30 -8.39
C GLY A 85 -19.45 -17.49 -8.79
N ASP A 86 -19.53 -16.22 -8.41
CA ASP A 86 -20.65 -15.33 -8.71
C ASP A 86 -20.50 -14.55 -10.02
N ASN A 87 -19.39 -14.76 -10.75
CA ASN A 87 -18.98 -14.08 -11.99
C ASN A 87 -18.65 -12.58 -11.81
N LEU A 88 -18.43 -12.12 -10.60
CA LEU A 88 -17.81 -10.82 -10.33
C LEU A 88 -16.32 -11.03 -10.05
N TYR A 89 -15.55 -10.00 -10.30
CA TYR A 89 -14.13 -10.04 -9.97
C TYR A 89 -13.94 -9.72 -8.48
N ASP A 90 -13.25 -10.65 -7.82
CA ASP A 90 -12.74 -10.52 -6.47
C ASP A 90 -11.25 -10.26 -6.51
N PHE A 91 -10.64 -9.90 -5.39
CA PHE A 91 -9.19 -9.83 -5.32
C PHE A 91 -8.64 -10.17 -3.94
N ILE A 92 -7.40 -10.66 -3.94
CA ILE A 92 -6.58 -10.84 -2.74
C ILE A 92 -5.44 -9.83 -2.79
N ILE A 93 -5.17 -9.17 -1.68
CA ILE A 93 -3.97 -8.34 -1.52
C ILE A 93 -2.94 -9.03 -0.65
N GLY A 94 -1.69 -8.87 -1.05
CA GLY A 94 -0.52 -9.20 -0.25
C GLY A 94 0.37 -7.97 -0.07
N GLY A 95 0.97 -7.83 1.10
CA GLY A 95 1.73 -6.63 1.34
C GLY A 95 2.61 -6.72 2.58
N ASN A 96 2.66 -5.63 3.32
CA ASN A 96 3.57 -5.33 4.42
C ASN A 96 4.94 -4.82 3.97
N SER A 97 5.59 -4.07 4.84
CA SER A 97 6.96 -3.59 4.65
C SER A 97 7.69 -3.62 5.99
N THR A 98 8.80 -4.37 6.02
CA THR A 98 9.62 -4.56 7.23
C THR A 98 10.97 -3.85 7.13
N LYS A 99 11.40 -3.47 5.91
CA LYS A 99 12.67 -2.80 5.65
C LYS A 99 12.46 -1.30 5.38
N ILE A 100 11.94 -0.61 6.38
CA ILE A 100 11.79 0.84 6.36
C ILE A 100 12.66 1.48 7.42
N LYS A 101 12.84 2.79 7.35
CA LYS A 101 13.63 3.52 8.36
C LYS A 101 13.05 3.25 9.76
N PRO A 102 13.88 2.96 10.77
CA PRO A 102 13.43 2.63 12.13
C PRO A 102 12.49 3.68 12.75
N GLU A 103 12.63 4.93 12.35
CA GLU A 103 11.82 6.05 12.84
C GLU A 103 10.34 5.96 12.43
N TYR A 104 10.04 5.24 11.34
CA TYR A 104 8.66 5.04 10.87
C TYR A 104 8.04 3.74 11.38
N GLY A 105 8.84 2.86 12.00
CA GLY A 105 8.42 1.55 12.44
C GLY A 105 8.19 0.58 11.28
N ILE A 106 7.80 -0.65 11.60
CA ILE A 106 7.47 -1.66 10.60
C ILE A 106 5.97 -1.64 10.29
N ASN A 107 5.62 -1.90 9.04
CA ASN A 107 4.23 -1.97 8.60
C ASN A 107 3.86 -3.43 8.33
N THR A 108 3.13 -4.07 9.26
CA THR A 108 2.81 -5.50 9.26
C THR A 108 1.33 -5.80 9.55
N ALA A 109 0.45 -4.85 9.31
CA ALA A 109 -0.97 -5.00 9.64
C ALA A 109 -1.77 -5.83 8.63
N ASN A 110 -1.19 -6.16 7.46
CA ASN A 110 -1.84 -6.99 6.45
C ASN A 110 -1.53 -8.47 6.66
N PHE A 111 -2.58 -9.32 6.68
CA PHE A 111 -2.50 -10.77 6.80
C PHE A 111 -3.00 -11.51 5.55
N SER A 112 -2.91 -10.91 4.38
CA SER A 112 -3.57 -11.30 3.13
C SER A 112 -5.09 -11.22 3.26
N LYS A 113 -5.63 -10.12 2.81
CA LYS A 113 -7.08 -9.91 2.80
C LYS A 113 -7.65 -10.28 1.44
N MET A 114 -8.79 -10.98 1.48
CA MET A 114 -9.66 -11.22 0.33
C MET A 114 -10.79 -10.20 0.33
N PHE A 115 -11.09 -9.67 -0.83
CA PHE A 115 -12.17 -8.73 -1.06
C PHE A 115 -13.08 -9.29 -2.13
N LEU A 116 -14.36 -9.44 -1.81
CA LEU A 116 -15.36 -9.88 -2.77
C LEU A 116 -15.97 -8.68 -3.48
N GLY A 117 -16.12 -8.84 -4.79
CA GLY A 117 -16.75 -7.86 -5.65
C GLY A 117 -18.26 -7.84 -5.47
N THR A 118 -18.85 -6.66 -5.68
CA THR A 118 -20.28 -6.45 -5.74
C THR A 118 -20.60 -5.45 -6.85
N ASN A 119 -21.86 -5.27 -7.18
CA ASN A 119 -22.27 -4.23 -8.13
C ASN A 119 -21.91 -2.80 -7.65
N GLU A 120 -21.79 -2.61 -6.35
CA GLU A 120 -21.51 -1.31 -5.73
C GLU A 120 -20.03 -1.08 -5.40
N GLY A 121 -19.21 -2.14 -5.32
CA GLY A 121 -17.80 -2.06 -4.97
C GLY A 121 -17.27 -3.36 -4.39
N PHE A 122 -16.46 -3.26 -3.34
CA PHE A 122 -15.82 -4.41 -2.72
C PHE A 122 -16.06 -4.40 -1.21
N TYR A 123 -16.12 -5.59 -0.61
CA TYR A 123 -16.09 -5.76 0.83
C TYR A 123 -15.03 -6.78 1.26
N ALA A 124 -14.42 -6.57 2.42
CA ALA A 124 -13.37 -7.42 2.93
C ALA A 124 -13.95 -8.64 3.65
N LEU A 125 -13.45 -9.84 3.35
CA LEU A 125 -13.73 -11.03 4.11
C LEU A 125 -12.85 -11.13 5.36
N GLY A 126 -13.41 -11.63 6.44
CA GLY A 126 -12.67 -12.03 7.62
C GLY A 126 -11.71 -13.19 7.32
N SER A 127 -10.60 -13.28 8.08
CA SER A 127 -9.64 -14.39 7.91
C SER A 127 -10.24 -15.77 8.20
N TYR A 128 -11.30 -15.83 8.99
CA TYR A 128 -12.03 -17.07 9.27
C TYR A 128 -12.88 -17.50 8.08
N GLU A 129 -13.52 -16.54 7.41
CA GLU A 129 -14.39 -16.80 6.26
C GLU A 129 -13.58 -17.15 5.01
N SER A 130 -12.50 -16.42 4.76
CA SER A 130 -11.63 -16.63 3.59
C SER A 130 -10.62 -17.76 3.76
N GLY A 131 -10.39 -18.25 4.99
CA GLY A 131 -9.30 -19.17 5.31
C GLY A 131 -7.89 -18.55 5.22
N LEU A 132 -7.76 -17.31 4.76
CA LEU A 132 -6.47 -16.66 4.57
C LEU A 132 -5.97 -16.00 5.84
N LYS A 133 -4.79 -16.45 6.31
CA LYS A 133 -4.07 -15.80 7.42
C LYS A 133 -2.58 -15.94 7.23
N ILE A 134 -2.02 -15.12 6.35
CA ILE A 134 -0.59 -15.18 6.00
C ILE A 134 0.11 -13.99 6.63
N LYS A 135 1.06 -14.28 7.52
CA LYS A 135 1.95 -13.28 8.12
C LYS A 135 3.18 -13.10 7.25
N GLY A 136 3.74 -11.91 7.30
CA GLY A 136 5.01 -11.58 6.66
C GLY A 136 4.85 -10.56 5.55
N GLU A 137 5.95 -10.29 4.89
CA GLU A 137 6.04 -9.33 3.80
C GLU A 137 5.82 -10.08 2.47
N ILE A 138 4.58 -10.12 2.01
CA ILE A 138 4.20 -10.80 0.76
C ILE A 138 4.68 -9.95 -0.40
N ARG A 139 5.42 -10.55 -1.32
CA ARG A 139 6.00 -9.91 -2.49
C ARG A 139 5.21 -10.20 -3.76
N ASP A 140 4.66 -11.41 -3.84
CA ASP A 140 3.87 -11.80 -5.01
C ASP A 140 2.84 -12.87 -4.65
N ILE A 141 1.76 -12.91 -5.44
CA ILE A 141 0.68 -13.89 -5.33
C ILE A 141 0.37 -14.38 -6.74
N GLN A 142 0.42 -15.70 -6.95
CA GLN A 142 0.17 -16.30 -8.25
C GLN A 142 -0.88 -17.39 -8.18
N LYS A 143 -1.67 -17.50 -9.24
CA LYS A 143 -2.65 -18.59 -9.46
C LYS A 143 -2.00 -19.70 -10.29
N LEU A 144 -2.03 -20.91 -9.77
CA LEU A 144 -1.59 -22.13 -10.48
C LEU A 144 -2.77 -23.08 -10.65
N LYS A 145 -3.16 -23.29 -11.90
CA LYS A 145 -4.18 -24.30 -12.25
C LYS A 145 -3.48 -25.58 -12.67
N ARG A 146 -3.80 -26.68 -11.99
CA ARG A 146 -3.31 -28.03 -12.33
C ARG A 146 -4.48 -29.01 -12.37
N LYS A 147 -4.86 -29.45 -13.57
CA LYS A 147 -6.08 -30.24 -13.80
C LYS A 147 -7.30 -29.50 -13.23
N GLU A 148 -8.06 -30.13 -12.35
CA GLU A 148 -9.26 -29.56 -11.70
C GLU A 148 -8.95 -28.73 -10.44
N ARG A 149 -7.67 -28.65 -10.02
CA ARG A 149 -7.28 -27.96 -8.80
C ARG A 149 -6.73 -26.58 -9.10
N ILE A 150 -7.16 -25.62 -8.32
CA ILE A 150 -6.63 -24.24 -8.34
C ILE A 150 -5.89 -24.01 -7.04
N ASN A 151 -4.63 -23.64 -7.16
CA ASN A 151 -3.77 -23.26 -6.02
C ASN A 151 -3.37 -21.79 -6.13
N TYR A 152 -3.31 -21.13 -5.01
CA TYR A 152 -2.77 -19.80 -4.89
C TYR A 152 -1.44 -19.87 -4.13
N ILE A 153 -0.40 -19.31 -4.73
CA ILE A 153 0.98 -19.37 -4.23
C ILE A 153 1.36 -17.97 -3.76
N PHE A 154 1.81 -17.88 -2.52
CA PHE A 154 2.25 -16.63 -1.91
C PHE A 154 3.76 -16.65 -1.70
N ALA A 155 4.46 -15.73 -2.33
CA ALA A 155 5.89 -15.51 -2.14
C ALA A 155 6.10 -14.50 -1.00
N ILE A 156 6.72 -14.96 0.07
CA ILE A 156 6.93 -14.17 1.29
C ILE A 156 8.41 -13.86 1.42
N ASN A 157 8.76 -12.60 1.63
CA ASN A 157 10.14 -12.17 1.80
C ASN A 157 10.80 -12.89 2.98
N ASN A 158 11.96 -13.49 2.71
CA ASN A 158 12.75 -14.23 3.71
C ASN A 158 11.97 -15.34 4.45
N SER A 159 11.05 -16.02 3.73
CA SER A 159 10.25 -17.13 4.27
C SER A 159 9.91 -18.13 3.17
N SER A 160 9.39 -19.29 3.56
CA SER A 160 8.93 -20.32 2.60
C SER A 160 7.69 -19.86 1.86
N LEU A 161 7.48 -20.38 0.65
CA LEU A 161 6.22 -20.22 -0.08
C LEU A 161 5.06 -20.80 0.73
N LYS A 162 3.90 -20.15 0.62
CA LYS A 162 2.64 -20.69 1.14
C LYS A 162 1.72 -21.06 -0.02
N PHE A 163 1.00 -22.16 0.15
CA PHE A 163 0.07 -22.70 -0.84
C PHE A 163 -1.31 -22.82 -0.20
N TYR A 164 -2.30 -22.32 -0.92
CA TYR A 164 -3.70 -22.45 -0.57
C TYR A 164 -4.43 -23.06 -1.75
N GLU A 165 -5.21 -24.10 -1.51
CA GLU A 165 -6.06 -24.73 -2.52
C GLU A 165 -7.48 -24.18 -2.38
N ARG A 166 -8.12 -23.84 -3.52
CA ARG A 166 -9.54 -23.49 -3.53
C ARG A 166 -10.36 -24.75 -3.26
N GLU A 167 -11.20 -24.73 -2.25
CA GLU A 167 -12.25 -25.73 -2.06
C GLU A 167 -13.34 -25.52 -3.11
N ASN A 168 -13.83 -26.63 -3.69
CA ASN A 168 -14.89 -26.62 -4.70
C ASN A 168 -16.27 -26.56 -4.04
#